data_0ea14b2ac2ae36cb6544daeb3fa6aa56
#
_entry.id   0ea14b2ac2ae36cb6544daeb3fa6aa56
#
_cell.length_a   1.000
_cell.length_b   1.000
_cell.length_c   1.000
_cell.angle_alpha   90.00
_cell.angle_beta   90.00
_cell.angle_gamma   90.00
#
_symmetry.space_group_name_H-M   'P 1'
#
loop_
_entity.id
_entity.type
_entity.pdbx_description
1 polymer ?
#
loop_
_entity_poly.entity_id
_entity_poly.type
_entity_poly.pdbx_seq_one_letter_code
_entity_poly.pdbx_strand_id
1 'polypeptide(L)'
;NDIKRRVLDGAEGYDVAIVEVGGTVGDIESQPFLEALRQLGTELGREAALYMHLTLVPFLGAAGEVKTKPTQHSVKELRSIGIQPDILICRSDRQIPANERAKIALFTNVEEKAVISLKDVDSIYKIPALLKSQGLDDLVCRRFHIERPEADLSEWEQVLYQESNPNGEVTIGMVGKYIELPDAYKSV
;
A
#
# COMPACT_ATOMS: atom_id res chain seq x y z
N ASN A 1 -20.86 2.75 13.30
CA ASN A 1 -20.56 3.99 14.05
C ASN A 1 -19.31 3.88 14.93
N ASP A 2 -19.06 2.77 15.64
CA ASP A 2 -17.89 2.66 16.53
C ASP A 2 -16.56 2.69 15.74
N ILE A 3 -16.47 1.98 14.62
CA ILE A 3 -15.28 2.01 13.74
C ILE A 3 -15.00 3.44 13.26
N LYS A 4 -16.01 4.15 12.74
CA LYS A 4 -15.84 5.53 12.27
C LYS A 4 -15.36 6.45 13.40
N ARG A 5 -15.97 6.35 14.58
CA ARG A 5 -15.56 7.12 15.75
C ARG A 5 -14.07 6.87 16.10
N ARG A 6 -13.63 5.61 16.15
CA ARG A 6 -12.22 5.26 16.43
C ARG A 6 -11.25 5.82 15.41
N VAL A 7 -11.64 5.82 14.12
CA VAL A 7 -10.83 6.44 13.06
C VAL A 7 -10.69 7.94 13.28
N LEU A 8 -11.80 8.62 13.58
CA LEU A 8 -11.80 10.07 13.84
C LEU A 8 -11.04 10.43 15.12
N ASP A 9 -11.24 9.66 16.20
CA ASP A 9 -10.51 9.85 17.46
C ASP A 9 -8.99 9.68 17.24
N GLY A 10 -8.58 8.70 16.41
CA GLY A 10 -7.17 8.49 16.07
C GLY A 10 -6.58 9.52 15.12
N ALA A 11 -7.42 10.26 14.39
CA ALA A 11 -7.00 11.33 13.49
C ALA A 11 -6.93 12.70 14.17
N GLU A 12 -7.48 12.83 15.38
CA GLU A 12 -7.54 14.12 16.07
C GLU A 12 -6.15 14.69 16.35
N GLY A 13 -5.93 15.93 15.92
CA GLY A 13 -4.65 16.64 16.12
C GLY A 13 -3.57 16.33 15.08
N TYR A 14 -3.88 15.57 14.04
CA TYR A 14 -2.97 15.24 12.94
C TYR A 14 -3.47 15.78 11.61
N ASP A 15 -2.55 16.18 10.73
CA ASP A 15 -2.88 16.64 9.38
C ASP A 15 -3.31 15.49 8.47
N VAL A 16 -2.75 14.29 8.68
CA VAL A 16 -3.05 13.08 7.92
C VAL A 16 -3.14 11.89 8.86
N ALA A 17 -4.17 11.06 8.69
CA ALA A 17 -4.30 9.77 9.35
C ALA A 17 -4.28 8.65 8.31
N ILE A 18 -3.49 7.61 8.53
CA ILE A 18 -3.43 6.41 7.70
C ILE A 18 -4.20 5.31 8.41
N VAL A 19 -5.22 4.80 7.74
CA VAL A 19 -6.05 3.69 8.25
C VAL A 19 -5.81 2.46 7.38
N GLU A 20 -5.29 1.41 7.98
CA GLU A 20 -5.06 0.14 7.29
C GLU A 20 -6.17 -0.86 7.61
N VAL A 21 -6.67 -1.54 6.57
CA VAL A 21 -7.60 -2.65 6.70
C VAL A 21 -6.93 -3.89 6.14
N GLY A 22 -6.60 -4.83 7.03
CA GLY A 22 -5.99 -6.09 6.66
C GLY A 22 -6.96 -7.07 5.98
N GLY A 23 -6.40 -8.14 5.44
CA GLY A 23 -7.13 -9.19 4.75
C GLY A 23 -7.38 -8.88 3.27
N THR A 24 -8.03 -9.81 2.60
CA THR A 24 -8.39 -9.68 1.18
C THR A 24 -9.74 -9.01 1.04
N VAL A 25 -9.88 -8.09 0.08
CA VAL A 25 -11.17 -7.48 -0.24
C VAL A 25 -12.16 -8.59 -0.66
N GLY A 26 -13.29 -8.64 0.03
CA GLY A 26 -14.30 -9.70 -0.12
C GLY A 26 -14.33 -10.67 1.07
N ASP A 27 -13.34 -10.67 1.94
CA ASP A 27 -13.36 -11.45 3.16
C ASP A 27 -14.44 -10.93 4.12
N ILE A 28 -15.19 -11.86 4.73
CA ILE A 28 -16.36 -11.54 5.57
C ILE A 28 -15.95 -10.67 6.76
N GLU A 29 -14.83 -10.95 7.38
CA GLU A 29 -14.33 -10.22 8.56
C GLU A 29 -13.94 -8.76 8.27
N SER A 30 -13.54 -8.43 7.05
CA SER A 30 -13.17 -7.07 6.65
C SER A 30 -14.37 -6.20 6.24
N GLN A 31 -15.50 -6.81 5.88
CA GLN A 31 -16.68 -6.08 5.37
C GLN A 31 -17.19 -4.95 6.28
N PRO A 32 -17.32 -5.12 7.61
CA PRO A 32 -17.78 -4.03 8.48
C PRO A 32 -16.84 -2.81 8.48
N PHE A 33 -15.52 -3.05 8.33
CA PHE A 33 -14.52 -2.00 8.25
C PHE A 33 -14.61 -1.25 6.93
N LEU A 34 -14.69 -1.98 5.81
CA LEU A 34 -14.82 -1.39 4.48
C LEU A 34 -16.10 -0.56 4.36
N GLU A 35 -17.24 -1.05 4.88
CA GLU A 35 -18.48 -0.30 4.88
C GLU A 35 -18.39 0.97 5.76
N ALA A 36 -17.74 0.89 6.93
CA ALA A 36 -17.53 2.04 7.78
C ALA A 36 -16.65 3.11 7.08
N LEU A 37 -15.58 2.70 6.42
CA LEU A 37 -14.69 3.60 5.67
C LEU A 37 -15.36 4.19 4.45
N ARG A 38 -16.19 3.41 3.72
CA ARG A 38 -16.99 3.91 2.62
C ARG A 38 -17.93 5.05 3.07
N GLN A 39 -18.63 4.83 4.19
CA GLN A 39 -19.51 5.84 4.77
C GLN A 39 -18.70 7.06 5.22
N LEU A 40 -17.60 6.85 5.93
CA LEU A 40 -16.75 7.93 6.42
C LEU A 40 -16.21 8.80 5.28
N GLY A 41 -15.71 8.18 4.19
CA GLY A 41 -15.26 8.93 3.03
C GLY A 41 -16.38 9.72 2.33
N THR A 42 -17.63 9.24 2.39
CA THR A 42 -18.79 9.99 1.90
C THR A 42 -19.12 11.17 2.80
N GLU A 43 -19.03 10.98 4.12
CA GLU A 43 -19.31 12.02 5.14
C GLU A 43 -18.24 13.13 5.14
N LEU A 44 -16.96 12.77 5.02
CA LEU A 44 -15.85 13.71 5.01
C LEU A 44 -15.68 14.42 3.65
N GLY A 45 -16.17 13.79 2.59
CA GLY A 45 -16.02 14.28 1.23
C GLY A 45 -14.69 13.86 0.57
N ARG A 46 -14.65 14.01 -0.75
CA ARG A 46 -13.55 13.52 -1.60
C ARG A 46 -12.20 14.20 -1.33
N GLU A 47 -12.21 15.40 -0.80
CA GLU A 47 -10.97 16.15 -0.53
C GLU A 47 -10.31 15.75 0.80
N ALA A 48 -11.06 15.10 1.68
CA ALA A 48 -10.58 14.65 2.99
C ALA A 48 -10.38 13.13 3.08
N ALA A 49 -10.65 12.38 2.02
CA ALA A 49 -10.45 10.93 1.98
C ALA A 49 -9.79 10.48 0.68
N LEU A 50 -8.82 9.58 0.80
CA LEU A 50 -8.12 8.95 -0.32
C LEU A 50 -8.08 7.44 -0.08
N TYR A 51 -8.44 6.67 -1.10
CA TYR A 51 -8.40 5.22 -1.05
C TYR A 51 -7.22 4.68 -1.84
N MET A 52 -6.30 4.05 -1.12
CA MET A 52 -5.14 3.36 -1.68
C MET A 52 -5.35 1.86 -1.57
N HIS A 53 -5.32 1.16 -2.70
CA HIS A 53 -5.55 -0.28 -2.73
C HIS A 53 -4.29 -1.03 -3.14
N LEU A 54 -3.87 -1.94 -2.26
CA LEU A 54 -2.70 -2.80 -2.47
C LEU A 54 -3.15 -4.08 -3.17
N THR A 55 -2.54 -4.43 -4.30
CA THR A 55 -2.88 -5.61 -5.09
C THR A 55 -1.64 -6.41 -5.49
N LEU A 56 -1.86 -7.66 -5.89
CA LEU A 56 -0.81 -8.53 -6.42
C LEU A 56 -0.95 -8.64 -7.94
N VAL A 57 0.18 -8.45 -8.65
CA VAL A 57 0.33 -8.68 -10.09
C VAL A 57 1.33 -9.82 -10.28
N PRO A 58 0.85 -11.09 -10.30
CA PRO A 58 1.75 -12.24 -10.39
C PRO A 58 2.36 -12.38 -11.77
N PHE A 59 3.59 -12.87 -11.84
CA PHE A 59 4.21 -13.32 -13.07
C PHE A 59 3.99 -14.83 -13.26
N LEU A 60 3.53 -15.21 -14.44
CA LEU A 60 3.39 -16.61 -14.82
C LEU A 60 4.57 -17.04 -15.71
N GLY A 61 5.52 -17.77 -15.13
CA GLY A 61 6.70 -18.23 -15.84
C GLY A 61 6.41 -19.02 -17.12
N ALA A 62 5.37 -19.87 -17.10
CA ALA A 62 4.95 -20.65 -18.28
C ALA A 62 4.43 -19.76 -19.42
N ALA A 63 3.87 -18.59 -19.13
CA ALA A 63 3.35 -17.65 -20.12
C ALA A 63 4.34 -16.52 -20.44
N GLY A 64 5.40 -16.36 -19.64
CA GLY A 64 6.39 -15.29 -19.79
C GLY A 64 5.85 -13.87 -19.57
N GLU A 65 4.72 -13.73 -18.87
CA GLU A 65 4.06 -12.44 -18.69
C GLU A 65 3.48 -12.24 -17.28
N VAL A 66 3.31 -10.98 -16.89
CA VAL A 66 2.56 -10.62 -15.68
C VAL A 66 1.06 -10.71 -15.94
N LYS A 67 0.28 -11.08 -14.93
CA LYS A 67 -1.17 -11.20 -15.02
C LYS A 67 -1.86 -10.06 -14.28
N THR A 68 -2.56 -9.22 -15.00
CA THR A 68 -3.31 -8.07 -14.45
C THR A 68 -4.73 -8.42 -13.98
N LYS A 69 -5.25 -9.59 -14.35
CA LYS A 69 -6.60 -10.03 -13.98
C LYS A 69 -6.85 -10.08 -12.47
N PRO A 70 -5.94 -10.59 -11.62
CA PRO A 70 -6.16 -10.58 -10.16
C PRO A 70 -6.40 -9.17 -9.62
N THR A 71 -5.59 -8.20 -10.03
CA THR A 71 -5.77 -6.78 -9.68
C THR A 71 -7.12 -6.24 -10.16
N GLN A 72 -7.49 -6.51 -11.42
CA GLN A 72 -8.79 -6.06 -11.96
C GLN A 72 -9.97 -6.65 -11.17
N HIS A 73 -9.90 -7.91 -10.76
CA HIS A 73 -10.94 -8.56 -9.95
C HIS A 73 -10.99 -7.97 -8.54
N SER A 74 -9.84 -7.76 -7.89
CA SER A 74 -9.77 -7.17 -6.56
C SER A 74 -10.38 -5.75 -6.54
N VAL A 75 -10.06 -4.93 -7.53
CA VAL A 75 -10.65 -3.58 -7.67
C VAL A 75 -12.14 -3.66 -7.99
N LYS A 76 -12.57 -4.61 -8.83
CA LYS A 76 -14.00 -4.81 -9.10
C LYS A 76 -14.76 -5.14 -7.83
N GLU A 77 -14.20 -5.99 -6.97
CA GLU A 77 -14.81 -6.35 -5.69
C GLU A 77 -14.89 -5.12 -4.75
N LEU A 78 -13.81 -4.35 -4.63
CA LEU A 78 -13.80 -3.11 -3.85
C LEU A 78 -14.86 -2.11 -4.35
N ARG A 79 -15.00 -1.98 -5.67
CA ARG A 79 -16.02 -1.12 -6.29
C ARG A 79 -17.44 -1.61 -6.03
N SER A 80 -17.66 -2.91 -5.93
CA SER A 80 -18.98 -3.48 -5.59
C SER A 80 -19.44 -3.09 -4.19
N ILE A 81 -18.50 -2.83 -3.28
CA ILE A 81 -18.74 -2.29 -1.94
C ILE A 81 -19.01 -0.77 -1.98
N GLY A 82 -18.72 -0.10 -3.10
CA GLY A 82 -18.91 1.33 -3.28
C GLY A 82 -17.66 2.18 -3.04
N ILE A 83 -16.48 1.56 -3.02
CA ILE A 83 -15.19 2.24 -2.90
C ILE A 83 -14.47 2.21 -4.24
N GLN A 84 -14.21 3.38 -4.83
CA GLN A 84 -13.33 3.53 -5.97
C GLN A 84 -11.93 3.88 -5.46
N PRO A 85 -10.89 3.07 -5.72
CA PRO A 85 -9.54 3.44 -5.33
C PRO A 85 -9.05 4.64 -6.14
N ASP A 86 -8.35 5.55 -5.48
CA ASP A 86 -7.68 6.69 -6.09
C ASP A 86 -6.27 6.29 -6.56
N ILE A 87 -5.61 5.40 -5.82
CA ILE A 87 -4.26 4.91 -6.09
C ILE A 87 -4.23 3.39 -5.99
N LEU A 88 -3.52 2.75 -6.91
CA LEU A 88 -3.21 1.32 -6.85
C LEU A 88 -1.72 1.12 -6.59
N ILE A 89 -1.38 0.33 -5.57
CA ILE A 89 -0.03 -0.17 -5.36
C ILE A 89 -0.02 -1.63 -5.80
N CYS A 90 0.63 -1.87 -6.93
CA CYS A 90 0.66 -3.17 -7.58
C CYS A 90 1.98 -3.88 -7.25
N ARG A 91 1.93 -4.78 -6.26
CA ARG A 91 3.08 -5.61 -5.88
C ARG A 91 3.33 -6.69 -6.92
N SER A 92 4.60 -6.89 -7.28
CA SER A 92 5.04 -7.94 -8.20
C SER A 92 6.49 -8.35 -7.88
N ASP A 93 6.88 -9.57 -8.26
CA ASP A 93 8.27 -10.03 -8.18
C ASP A 93 9.22 -9.29 -9.14
N ARG A 94 8.66 -8.51 -10.08
CA ARG A 94 9.39 -7.75 -11.11
C ARG A 94 8.70 -6.43 -11.43
N GLN A 95 9.41 -5.59 -12.18
CA GLN A 95 8.82 -4.34 -12.68
C GLN A 95 7.65 -4.65 -13.62
N ILE A 96 6.52 -3.98 -13.41
CA ILE A 96 5.34 -4.10 -14.26
C ILE A 96 5.56 -3.23 -15.51
N PRO A 97 5.48 -3.81 -16.74
CA PRO A 97 5.64 -3.06 -17.97
C PRO A 97 4.63 -1.92 -18.13
N ALA A 98 5.00 -0.86 -18.82
CA ALA A 98 4.15 0.32 -19.01
C ALA A 98 2.79 -0.01 -19.67
N ASN A 99 2.79 -0.88 -20.69
CA ASN A 99 1.57 -1.34 -21.33
C ASN A 99 0.62 -2.09 -20.38
N GLU A 100 1.16 -2.86 -19.44
CA GLU A 100 0.35 -3.57 -18.44
C GLU A 100 -0.15 -2.59 -17.34
N ARG A 101 0.63 -1.57 -16.98
CA ARG A 101 0.16 -0.49 -16.09
C ARG A 101 -0.98 0.30 -16.73
N ALA A 102 -0.84 0.71 -17.98
CA ALA A 102 -1.91 1.37 -18.75
C ALA A 102 -3.18 0.51 -18.82
N LYS A 103 -3.03 -0.79 -19.02
CA LYS A 103 -4.14 -1.74 -19.01
C LYS A 103 -4.81 -1.85 -17.63
N ILE A 104 -4.03 -1.91 -16.54
CA ILE A 104 -4.58 -1.88 -15.18
C ILE A 104 -5.37 -0.58 -15.00
N ALA A 105 -4.77 0.57 -15.29
CA ALA A 105 -5.40 1.88 -15.18
C ALA A 105 -6.77 1.93 -15.88
N LEU A 106 -6.82 1.49 -17.15
CA LEU A 106 -8.03 1.46 -17.96
C LEU A 106 -9.15 0.60 -17.32
N PHE A 107 -8.82 -0.63 -16.91
CA PHE A 107 -9.83 -1.57 -16.38
C PHE A 107 -10.24 -1.30 -14.93
N THR A 108 -9.45 -0.53 -14.19
CA THR A 108 -9.74 -0.18 -12.79
C THR A 108 -10.28 1.22 -12.61
N ASN A 109 -10.33 2.02 -13.69
CA ASN A 109 -10.74 3.42 -13.66
C ASN A 109 -9.87 4.25 -12.69
N VAL A 110 -8.56 4.04 -12.76
CA VAL A 110 -7.54 4.78 -12.02
C VAL A 110 -6.62 5.47 -13.02
N GLU A 111 -6.12 6.66 -12.71
CA GLU A 111 -5.16 7.33 -13.59
C GLU A 111 -3.87 6.51 -13.71
N GLU A 112 -3.27 6.44 -14.89
CA GLU A 112 -2.06 5.63 -15.12
C GLU A 112 -0.90 6.02 -14.17
N LYS A 113 -0.74 7.32 -13.90
CA LYS A 113 0.26 7.81 -12.95
C LYS A 113 0.02 7.38 -11.50
N ALA A 114 -1.22 6.98 -11.16
CA ALA A 114 -1.61 6.48 -9.85
C ALA A 114 -1.58 4.94 -9.76
N VAL A 115 -1.13 4.25 -10.82
CA VAL A 115 -0.82 2.82 -10.79
C VAL A 115 0.67 2.67 -10.50
N ILE A 116 0.98 2.47 -9.23
CA ILE A 116 2.35 2.35 -8.71
C ILE A 116 2.81 0.90 -8.81
N SER A 117 3.96 0.68 -9.45
CA SER A 117 4.57 -0.65 -9.55
C SER A 117 5.52 -0.87 -8.38
N LEU A 118 5.15 -1.73 -7.44
CA LEU A 118 5.98 -2.08 -6.29
C LEU A 118 6.63 -3.45 -6.52
N LYS A 119 7.87 -3.41 -7.00
CA LYS A 119 8.68 -4.62 -7.16
C LYS A 119 9.16 -5.12 -5.79
N ASP A 120 9.14 -6.44 -5.59
CA ASP A 120 9.73 -7.05 -4.41
C ASP A 120 11.22 -6.67 -4.27
N VAL A 121 11.62 -6.34 -3.06
CA VAL A 121 12.96 -5.87 -2.70
C VAL A 121 13.56 -6.77 -1.62
N ASP A 122 14.87 -6.77 -1.54
CA ASP A 122 15.65 -7.50 -0.54
C ASP A 122 15.59 -6.86 0.86
N SER A 123 15.37 -5.54 0.93
CA SER A 123 15.15 -4.80 2.17
C SER A 123 13.91 -3.91 2.07
N ILE A 124 13.00 -4.02 3.05
CA ILE A 124 11.79 -3.20 3.11
C ILE A 124 12.10 -1.70 3.22
N TYR A 125 13.26 -1.33 3.72
CA TYR A 125 13.70 0.06 3.84
C TYR A 125 13.97 0.73 2.48
N LYS A 126 14.04 -0.03 1.38
CA LYS A 126 14.12 0.50 0.00
C LYS A 126 12.77 0.97 -0.53
N ILE A 127 11.65 0.54 0.08
CA ILE A 127 10.30 0.84 -0.39
C ILE A 127 10.00 2.35 -0.42
N PRO A 128 10.33 3.16 0.60
CA PRO A 128 10.05 4.60 0.56
C PRO A 128 10.66 5.30 -0.67
N ALA A 129 11.91 4.99 -1.01
CA ALA A 129 12.57 5.54 -2.19
C ALA A 129 11.92 5.10 -3.50
N LEU A 130 11.48 3.81 -3.60
CA LEU A 130 10.75 3.30 -4.76
C LEU A 130 9.40 3.99 -4.94
N LEU A 131 8.67 4.24 -3.88
CA LEU A 131 7.38 4.93 -3.91
C LEU A 131 7.56 6.41 -4.29
N LYS A 132 8.53 7.10 -3.68
CA LYS A 132 8.89 8.49 -4.02
C LYS A 132 9.29 8.62 -5.49
N SER A 133 10.12 7.70 -6.01
CA SER A 133 10.58 7.74 -7.41
C SER A 133 9.44 7.65 -8.44
N GLN A 134 8.28 7.15 -8.03
CA GLN A 134 7.06 7.08 -8.84
C GLN A 134 6.06 8.20 -8.51
N GLY A 135 6.41 9.13 -7.60
CA GLY A 135 5.61 10.30 -7.25
C GLY A 135 4.38 9.98 -6.39
N LEU A 136 4.41 8.90 -5.60
CA LEU A 136 3.29 8.56 -4.72
C LEU A 136 3.01 9.65 -3.70
N ASP A 137 4.05 10.18 -3.08
CA ASP A 137 3.98 11.28 -2.12
C ASP A 137 3.39 12.56 -2.75
N ASP A 138 3.78 12.89 -3.98
CA ASP A 138 3.21 14.01 -4.74
C ASP A 138 1.74 13.79 -5.08
N LEU A 139 1.33 12.56 -5.39
CA LEU A 139 -0.06 12.22 -5.65
C LEU A 139 -0.92 12.46 -4.41
N VAL A 140 -0.46 11.99 -3.25
CA VAL A 140 -1.16 12.15 -1.96
C VAL A 140 -1.24 13.63 -1.58
N CYS A 141 -0.12 14.37 -1.62
CA CYS A 141 -0.09 15.77 -1.27
C CYS A 141 -0.98 16.63 -2.15
N ARG A 142 -0.97 16.39 -3.47
CA ARG A 142 -1.89 17.06 -4.41
C ARG A 142 -3.35 16.75 -4.10
N ARG A 143 -3.66 15.51 -3.74
CA ARG A 143 -5.03 15.08 -3.44
C ARG A 143 -5.59 15.79 -2.22
N PHE A 144 -4.77 16.01 -1.20
CA PHE A 144 -5.14 16.70 0.04
C PHE A 144 -4.81 18.19 0.05
N HIS A 145 -4.34 18.77 -1.07
CA HIS A 145 -3.92 20.17 -1.16
C HIS A 145 -2.87 20.54 -0.10
N ILE A 146 -1.97 19.60 0.22
CA ILE A 146 -0.88 19.82 1.18
C ILE A 146 0.31 20.40 0.43
N GLU A 147 0.67 21.64 0.75
CA GLU A 147 1.91 22.27 0.31
C GLU A 147 3.05 21.80 1.22
N ARG A 148 4.10 21.25 0.64
CA ARG A 148 5.26 20.76 1.36
C ARG A 148 6.53 20.86 0.52
N PRO A 149 7.73 20.92 1.14
CA PRO A 149 8.99 20.72 0.43
C PRO A 149 9.08 19.28 -0.11
N GLU A 150 10.04 19.05 -1.00
CA GLU A 150 10.35 17.70 -1.46
C GLU A 150 10.67 16.78 -0.27
N ALA A 151 10.22 15.53 -0.33
CA ALA A 151 10.43 14.57 0.76
C ALA A 151 11.93 14.27 0.93
N ASP A 152 12.44 14.43 2.14
CA ASP A 152 13.79 14.05 2.53
C ASP A 152 13.80 12.60 3.01
N LEU A 153 14.55 11.74 2.33
CA LEU A 153 14.72 10.33 2.66
C LEU A 153 16.11 10.02 3.22
N SER A 154 16.88 11.03 3.63
CA SER A 154 18.27 10.83 4.09
C SER A 154 18.38 9.87 5.29
N GLU A 155 17.43 9.88 6.22
CA GLU A 155 17.38 8.93 7.32
C GLU A 155 17.17 7.48 6.86
N TRP A 156 16.31 7.27 5.84
CA TRP A 156 16.12 5.96 5.23
C TRP A 156 17.36 5.47 4.49
N GLU A 157 18.04 6.36 3.77
CA GLU A 157 19.30 6.07 3.10
C GLU A 157 20.40 5.69 4.12
N GLN A 158 20.41 6.36 5.27
CA GLN A 158 21.33 6.01 6.36
C GLN A 158 21.05 4.62 6.94
N VAL A 159 19.79 4.23 7.11
CA VAL A 159 19.42 2.88 7.55
C VAL A 159 19.91 1.85 6.55
N LEU A 160 19.68 2.05 5.25
CA LEU A 160 20.17 1.16 4.19
C LEU A 160 21.69 1.07 4.16
N TYR A 161 22.38 2.19 4.38
CA TYR A 161 23.84 2.20 4.46
C TYR A 161 24.33 1.36 5.64
N GLN A 162 23.73 1.51 6.82
CA GLN A 162 24.10 0.74 8.02
C GLN A 162 23.78 -0.76 7.86
N GLU A 163 22.64 -1.09 7.27
CA GLU A 163 22.26 -2.48 6.93
C GLU A 163 23.29 -3.14 6.01
N SER A 164 23.79 -2.39 5.01
CA SER A 164 24.79 -2.87 4.06
C SER A 164 26.23 -2.86 4.59
N ASN A 165 26.50 -2.09 5.64
CA ASN A 165 27.81 -1.89 6.25
C ASN A 165 27.78 -2.07 7.77
N PRO A 166 27.45 -3.28 8.26
CA PRO A 166 27.35 -3.52 9.70
C PRO A 166 28.71 -3.38 10.39
N ASN A 167 28.75 -2.73 11.57
CA ASN A 167 29.97 -2.57 12.37
C ASN A 167 30.34 -3.82 13.19
N GLY A 168 29.54 -4.89 13.12
CA GLY A 168 29.74 -6.14 13.85
C GLY A 168 28.48 -6.99 13.86
N GLU A 169 28.57 -8.10 14.56
CA GLU A 169 27.47 -9.05 14.73
C GLU A 169 27.01 -9.09 16.20
N VAL A 170 25.72 -9.21 16.41
CA VAL A 170 25.13 -9.48 17.71
C VAL A 170 24.23 -10.71 17.60
N THR A 171 24.28 -11.55 18.62
CA THR A 171 23.42 -12.74 18.70
C THR A 171 22.22 -12.43 19.59
N ILE A 172 21.02 -12.48 19.02
CA ILE A 172 19.76 -12.35 19.76
C ILE A 172 19.12 -13.74 19.85
N GLY A 173 18.89 -14.22 21.07
CA GLY A 173 18.17 -15.47 21.32
C GLY A 173 16.67 -15.21 21.31
N MET A 174 15.96 -15.76 20.33
CA MET A 174 14.50 -15.74 20.32
C MET A 174 13.98 -17.02 20.97
N VAL A 175 13.25 -16.86 22.09
CA VAL A 175 12.63 -17.96 22.82
C VAL A 175 11.12 -17.81 22.73
N GLY A 176 10.48 -18.74 22.05
CA GLY A 176 9.04 -18.68 21.84
C GLY A 176 8.47 -19.99 21.31
N LYS A 177 7.15 -19.99 21.08
CA LYS A 177 6.44 -21.08 20.41
C LYS A 177 6.50 -20.82 18.88
N TYR A 178 6.61 -21.87 18.09
CA TYR A 178 6.64 -21.78 16.60
C TYR A 178 7.84 -20.99 16.04
N ILE A 179 8.98 -21.04 16.69
CA ILE A 179 10.21 -20.35 16.26
C ILE A 179 10.71 -20.79 14.86
N GLU A 180 10.27 -21.96 14.38
CA GLU A 180 10.59 -22.49 13.06
C GLU A 180 9.75 -21.86 11.93
N LEU A 181 8.74 -21.05 12.29
CA LEU A 181 7.86 -20.35 11.37
C LEU A 181 8.19 -18.85 11.35
N PRO A 182 9.05 -18.37 10.43
CA PRO A 182 9.46 -16.96 10.37
C PRO A 182 8.27 -16.00 10.28
N ASP A 183 7.17 -16.42 9.63
CA ASP A 183 5.96 -15.62 9.47
C ASP A 183 5.25 -15.32 10.80
N ALA A 184 5.43 -16.16 11.83
CA ALA A 184 4.85 -15.94 13.16
C ALA A 184 5.50 -14.76 13.90
N TYR A 185 6.68 -14.32 13.45
CA TYR A 185 7.50 -13.31 14.13
C TYR A 185 7.93 -12.16 13.21
N LYS A 186 7.20 -11.93 12.12
CA LYS A 186 7.54 -10.88 11.14
C LYS A 186 7.57 -9.46 11.73
N SER A 187 6.87 -9.23 12.83
CA SER A 187 6.82 -7.93 13.52
C SER A 187 7.88 -7.76 14.61
N VAL A 188 8.72 -8.76 14.82
CA VAL A 188 9.82 -8.75 15.79
C VAL A 188 11.15 -8.58 15.09
#